data_1ceb632440425889001d4a88c6b94c3e
#
_entry.id   1ceb632440425889001d4a88c6b94c3e
#
_cell.length_a   1.000
_cell.length_b   1.000
_cell.length_c   1.000
_cell.angle_alpha   90.00
_cell.angle_beta   90.00
_cell.angle_gamma   90.00
#
_symmetry.space_group_name_H-M   'P 1'
#
loop_
_entity.id
_entity.type
_entity.pdbx_description
1 polymer ?
#
loop_
_entity_poly.entity_id
_entity_poly.type
_entity_poly.pdbx_seq_one_letter_code
_entity_poly.pdbx_strand_id
1 'polypeptide(L)'
;MKNLFRRNTKTIQEINRDFIEGRLFADSSYQRRKVWNDQDKVRLIETILMELIMPEVFFWTADRDPDTGVDSTHIVDGQQRINAIVDFISGEFSLNERYLTNDAIKASCGKKTFQSLDELYKKKIWEYPISIVTIDSECTKSDIKEMFYRLNLTNYSLNRQEKRNSKDSVFGDKCEALSTYDFWKKTKLFSSADAKRMKDVEYCCAIYILANEGIVDQTNDKKINNYYDDYKDDFDADDKLTNKIMDAMSVIEDILDKITISFISKKAQMYTLFCVVFKMFDKKKSFDDFFEKIKIFVTAYSKFRNEFALDYEDDVMSAVYADIKKYKLASSEGINKVANRTIRFEILYKICAEYGDEVFEALKKLTEDMNKLLNAKQDEKDQLELDDLVDEE
;
A
#
# COMPACT_ATOMS: atom_id res chain seq x y z
N MET A 1 7.35 -32.78 27.76
CA MET A 1 7.38 -31.69 26.76
C MET A 1 8.38 -30.64 27.23
N LYS A 2 9.40 -30.31 26.46
CA LYS A 2 10.28 -29.15 26.74
C LYS A 2 9.44 -27.87 26.60
N ASN A 3 9.57 -26.96 27.57
CA ASN A 3 8.99 -25.64 27.41
C ASN A 3 9.81 -24.88 26.37
N LEU A 4 9.26 -24.67 25.19
CA LEU A 4 9.88 -23.95 24.08
C LEU A 4 9.92 -22.42 24.28
N PHE A 5 9.53 -21.91 25.45
CA PHE A 5 9.57 -20.50 25.78
C PHE A 5 9.77 -20.26 27.27
N ARG A 6 10.30 -19.08 27.62
CA ARG A 6 10.48 -18.59 28.98
C ARG A 6 9.88 -17.20 29.12
N ARG A 7 9.34 -16.88 30.31
CA ARG A 7 8.89 -15.53 30.64
C ARG A 7 9.91 -14.88 31.56
N ASN A 8 10.26 -13.66 31.25
CA ASN A 8 11.15 -12.81 32.04
C ASN A 8 10.71 -11.35 31.94
N THR A 9 11.40 -10.48 32.65
CA THR A 9 11.16 -9.04 32.62
C THR A 9 12.50 -8.34 32.37
N LYS A 10 12.53 -7.34 31.49
CA LYS A 10 13.66 -6.41 31.31
C LYS A 10 13.15 -4.99 31.43
N THR A 11 13.97 -4.10 31.96
CA THR A 11 13.70 -2.67 31.95
C THR A 11 13.88 -2.09 30.53
N ILE A 12 13.26 -0.93 30.28
CA ILE A 12 13.50 -0.18 29.04
C ILE A 12 14.99 0.10 28.86
N GLN A 13 15.74 0.40 29.94
CA GLN A 13 17.18 0.61 29.89
C GLN A 13 17.91 -0.59 29.29
N GLU A 14 17.60 -1.80 29.77
CA GLU A 14 18.23 -3.03 29.28
C GLU A 14 17.89 -3.31 27.83
N ILE A 15 16.63 -3.13 27.44
CA ILE A 15 16.18 -3.33 26.05
C ILE A 15 16.83 -2.31 25.11
N ASN A 16 16.87 -1.03 25.50
CA ASN A 16 17.50 0.02 24.69
C ASN A 16 18.98 -0.24 24.50
N ARG A 17 19.68 -0.70 25.55
CA ARG A 17 21.10 -1.09 25.44
C ARG A 17 21.27 -2.25 24.45
N ASP A 18 20.48 -3.32 24.59
CA ASP A 18 20.54 -4.48 23.70
C ASP A 18 20.25 -4.10 22.24
N PHE A 19 19.35 -3.15 22.02
CA PHE A 19 19.01 -2.63 20.68
C PHE A 19 20.16 -1.79 20.07
N ILE A 20 20.72 -0.85 20.84
CA ILE A 20 21.84 0.00 20.38
C ILE A 20 23.10 -0.83 20.10
N GLU A 21 23.39 -1.81 20.92
CA GLU A 21 24.54 -2.70 20.78
C GLU A 21 24.36 -3.76 19.68
N GLY A 22 23.22 -3.74 18.98
CA GLY A 22 22.94 -4.67 17.89
C GLY A 22 22.77 -6.12 18.32
N ARG A 23 22.35 -6.37 19.56
CA ARG A 23 22.01 -7.70 20.09
C ARG A 23 20.54 -8.02 19.93
N LEU A 24 19.70 -6.98 19.79
CA LEU A 24 18.25 -7.10 19.58
C LEU A 24 17.88 -6.50 18.22
N PHE A 25 17.27 -7.31 17.37
CA PHE A 25 16.96 -6.95 15.98
C PHE A 25 15.47 -6.97 15.71
N ALA A 26 15.01 -6.02 14.92
CA ALA A 26 13.71 -6.05 14.27
C ALA A 26 13.86 -6.77 12.92
N ASP A 27 13.49 -8.05 12.83
CA ASP A 27 13.55 -8.81 11.57
C ASP A 27 12.32 -8.53 10.71
N SER A 28 12.53 -7.99 9.52
CA SER A 28 11.48 -7.65 8.56
C SER A 28 10.81 -8.88 7.92
N SER A 29 11.43 -10.08 8.02
CA SER A 29 10.98 -11.27 7.29
C SER A 29 9.68 -11.89 7.80
N TYR A 30 9.25 -11.57 9.03
CA TYR A 30 7.98 -12.02 9.59
C TYR A 30 7.15 -10.90 10.24
N GLN A 31 7.54 -9.65 10.03
CA GLN A 31 6.87 -8.53 10.70
C GLN A 31 6.30 -7.52 9.73
N ARG A 32 5.30 -6.79 10.23
CA ARG A 32 4.66 -5.69 9.54
C ARG A 32 5.65 -4.55 9.28
N ARG A 33 5.54 -3.91 8.14
CA ARG A 33 6.12 -2.58 7.94
C ARG A 33 5.64 -1.64 9.05
N LYS A 34 6.47 -0.66 9.43
CA LYS A 34 6.19 0.32 10.49
C LYS A 34 4.78 0.92 10.32
N VAL A 35 3.82 0.53 11.19
CA VAL A 35 2.39 0.86 11.03
C VAL A 35 1.97 2.01 11.95
N TRP A 36 2.66 2.20 13.10
CA TRP A 36 2.26 3.18 14.09
C TRP A 36 2.45 4.61 13.61
N ASN A 37 1.39 5.42 13.76
CA ASN A 37 1.42 6.86 13.57
C ASN A 37 1.91 7.57 14.85
N ASP A 38 2.08 8.89 14.79
CA ASP A 38 2.57 9.69 15.92
C ASP A 38 1.63 9.61 17.15
N GLN A 39 0.34 9.48 16.93
CA GLN A 39 -0.64 9.31 18.01
C GLN A 39 -0.40 8.00 18.76
N ASP A 40 -0.18 6.89 18.04
CA ASP A 40 0.07 5.58 18.65
C ASP A 40 1.36 5.59 19.48
N LYS A 41 2.43 6.22 18.95
CA LYS A 41 3.71 6.37 19.64
C LYS A 41 3.58 7.22 20.91
N VAL A 42 2.95 8.38 20.81
CA VAL A 42 2.76 9.29 21.97
C VAL A 42 1.93 8.60 23.06
N ARG A 43 0.86 7.89 22.69
CA ARG A 43 0.03 7.16 23.66
C ARG A 43 0.75 6.00 24.35
N LEU A 44 1.68 5.34 23.66
CA LEU A 44 2.52 4.34 24.31
C LEU A 44 3.42 4.98 25.38
N ILE A 45 4.10 6.09 25.03
CA ILE A 45 4.96 6.77 26.02
C ILE A 45 4.13 7.31 27.19
N GLU A 46 2.92 7.81 26.94
CA GLU A 46 1.99 8.20 28.00
C GLU A 46 1.64 7.02 28.93
N THR A 47 1.36 5.83 28.35
CA THR A 47 1.10 4.59 29.12
C THR A 47 2.27 4.24 30.03
N ILE A 48 3.51 4.37 29.55
CA ILE A 48 4.74 4.13 30.30
C ILE A 48 4.90 5.16 31.44
N LEU A 49 4.69 6.45 31.14
CA LEU A 49 4.78 7.53 32.13
C LEU A 49 3.71 7.42 33.23
N MET A 50 2.56 6.85 32.90
CA MET A 50 1.48 6.52 33.84
C MET A 50 1.72 5.20 34.59
N GLU A 51 2.78 4.47 34.29
CA GLU A 51 3.13 3.16 34.90
C GLU A 51 2.00 2.12 34.69
N LEU A 52 1.24 2.23 33.59
CA LEU A 52 0.19 1.29 33.24
C LEU A 52 0.78 0.07 32.52
N ILE A 53 0.01 -1.03 32.48
CA ILE A 53 0.45 -2.28 31.88
C ILE A 53 0.51 -2.14 30.35
N MET A 54 1.67 -2.49 29.79
CA MET A 54 1.87 -2.67 28.37
C MET A 54 1.81 -4.18 28.01
N PRO A 55 1.22 -4.57 26.87
CA PRO A 55 1.23 -5.97 26.42
C PRO A 55 2.66 -6.53 26.31
N GLU A 56 2.82 -7.81 26.67
CA GLU A 56 4.12 -8.50 26.61
C GLU A 56 4.71 -8.52 25.19
N VAL A 57 6.04 -8.53 25.08
CA VAL A 57 6.78 -8.62 23.83
C VAL A 57 7.38 -10.01 23.67
N PHE A 58 7.52 -10.46 22.41
CA PHE A 58 8.01 -11.80 22.10
C PHE A 58 9.35 -11.70 21.40
N PHE A 59 10.35 -12.35 21.98
CA PHE A 59 11.71 -12.44 21.46
C PHE A 59 12.03 -13.87 21.06
N TRP A 60 12.79 -14.03 20.02
CA TRP A 60 13.36 -15.31 19.61
C TRP A 60 14.88 -15.18 19.60
N THR A 61 15.55 -16.04 20.37
CA THR A 61 17.01 -16.13 20.33
C THR A 61 17.36 -17.05 19.16
N ALA A 62 17.86 -16.45 18.07
CA ALA A 62 18.39 -17.18 16.92
C ALA A 62 19.77 -17.74 17.24
N ASP A 63 20.53 -18.09 16.21
CA ASP A 63 21.86 -18.70 16.39
C ASP A 63 22.82 -17.79 17.16
N ARG A 64 23.65 -18.43 17.99
CA ARG A 64 24.79 -17.78 18.64
C ARG A 64 25.90 -17.60 17.62
N ASP A 65 26.44 -16.39 17.51
CA ASP A 65 27.61 -16.12 16.71
C ASP A 65 28.80 -16.94 17.25
N PRO A 66 29.38 -17.84 16.46
CA PRO A 66 30.43 -18.74 16.93
C PRO A 66 31.74 -18.03 17.27
N ASP A 67 32.01 -16.86 16.69
CA ASP A 67 33.25 -16.12 16.89
C ASP A 67 33.20 -15.18 18.10
N THR A 68 32.04 -14.55 18.34
CA THR A 68 31.84 -13.58 19.42
C THR A 68 31.11 -14.15 20.62
N GLY A 69 30.43 -15.29 20.49
CA GLY A 69 29.58 -15.89 21.53
C GLY A 69 28.31 -15.07 21.86
N VAL A 70 28.01 -14.05 21.05
CA VAL A 70 26.85 -13.17 21.24
C VAL A 70 25.60 -13.80 20.62
N ASP A 71 24.51 -13.84 21.39
CA ASP A 71 23.23 -14.31 20.90
C ASP A 71 22.54 -13.24 20.04
N SER A 72 22.11 -13.58 18.84
CA SER A 72 21.20 -12.77 18.03
C SER A 72 19.78 -12.95 18.52
N THR A 73 19.15 -11.89 19.01
CA THR A 73 17.77 -11.92 19.46
C THR A 73 16.88 -11.12 18.52
N HIS A 74 15.87 -11.79 17.98
CA HIS A 74 14.89 -11.18 17.07
C HIS A 74 13.60 -10.82 17.81
N ILE A 75 13.03 -9.66 17.49
CA ILE A 75 11.72 -9.27 17.99
C ILE A 75 10.66 -9.93 17.11
N VAL A 76 9.92 -10.90 17.68
CA VAL A 76 8.84 -11.62 16.98
C VAL A 76 7.53 -10.82 17.04
N ASP A 77 7.16 -10.31 18.22
CA ASP A 77 6.05 -9.36 18.40
C ASP A 77 6.44 -8.25 19.37
N GLY A 78 5.85 -7.06 19.16
CA GLY A 78 6.14 -5.87 19.94
C GLY A 78 7.15 -4.92 19.27
N GLN A 79 7.57 -5.16 18.04
CA GLN A 79 8.52 -4.31 17.31
C GLN A 79 8.09 -2.84 17.27
N GLN A 80 6.80 -2.55 17.00
CA GLN A 80 6.32 -1.16 16.95
C GLN A 80 6.46 -0.48 18.32
N ARG A 81 6.24 -1.23 19.41
CA ARG A 81 6.40 -0.75 20.80
C ARG A 81 7.85 -0.45 21.10
N ILE A 82 8.75 -1.39 20.82
CA ILE A 82 10.19 -1.21 21.06
C ILE A 82 10.74 -0.07 20.20
N ASN A 83 10.41 -0.01 18.90
CA ASN A 83 10.84 1.09 18.05
C ASN A 83 10.33 2.45 18.54
N ALA A 84 9.07 2.56 18.96
CA ALA A 84 8.54 3.82 19.47
C ALA A 84 9.26 4.28 20.76
N ILE A 85 9.62 3.34 21.63
CA ILE A 85 10.41 3.63 22.84
C ILE A 85 11.81 4.11 22.47
N VAL A 86 12.51 3.40 21.57
CA VAL A 86 13.85 3.76 21.11
C VAL A 86 13.83 5.09 20.35
N ASP A 87 12.87 5.29 19.42
CA ASP A 87 12.69 6.56 18.70
C ASP A 87 12.49 7.75 19.67
N PHE A 88 11.73 7.55 20.75
CA PHE A 88 11.51 8.61 21.75
C PHE A 88 12.78 8.92 22.53
N ILE A 89 13.49 7.90 22.99
CA ILE A 89 14.75 8.05 23.74
C ILE A 89 15.81 8.74 22.91
N SER A 90 15.91 8.42 21.61
CA SER A 90 16.82 9.08 20.67
C SER A 90 16.40 10.50 20.30
N GLY A 91 15.18 10.91 20.61
CA GLY A 91 14.68 12.26 20.37
C GLY A 91 14.02 12.47 19.02
N GLU A 92 13.66 11.38 18.30
CA GLU A 92 13.04 11.43 16.98
C GLU A 92 11.63 12.04 16.97
N PHE A 93 10.97 12.12 18.12
CA PHE A 93 9.68 12.79 18.26
C PHE A 93 9.47 13.37 19.65
N SER A 94 8.49 14.29 19.78
CA SER A 94 8.05 14.90 21.03
C SER A 94 6.65 14.44 21.40
N LEU A 95 6.29 14.60 22.69
CA LEU A 95 4.96 14.27 23.22
C LEU A 95 3.94 15.34 22.81
N ASN A 96 3.36 15.21 21.61
CA ASN A 96 2.36 16.13 21.12
C ASN A 96 1.12 16.14 22.04
N GLU A 97 0.81 17.30 22.64
CA GLU A 97 -0.29 17.49 23.59
C GLU A 97 -1.67 17.06 23.04
N ARG A 98 -1.85 17.15 21.73
CA ARG A 98 -3.09 16.75 21.05
C ARG A 98 -3.39 15.25 21.20
N TYR A 99 -2.36 14.45 21.39
CA TYR A 99 -2.47 12.98 21.49
C TYR A 99 -2.42 12.47 22.92
N LEU A 100 -2.01 13.32 23.90
CA LEU A 100 -2.02 13.01 25.31
C LEU A 100 -3.45 13.09 25.87
N THR A 101 -3.82 12.11 26.70
CA THR A 101 -5.16 11.98 27.31
C THR A 101 -5.15 12.27 28.79
N ASN A 102 -4.02 12.11 29.49
CA ASN A 102 -3.88 12.39 30.90
C ASN A 102 -3.44 13.84 31.13
N ASP A 103 -4.25 14.63 31.82
CA ASP A 103 -4.00 16.06 32.04
C ASP A 103 -2.72 16.34 32.83
N ALA A 104 -2.35 15.51 33.78
CA ALA A 104 -1.12 15.67 34.58
C ALA A 104 0.13 15.41 33.72
N ILE A 105 0.11 14.36 32.90
CA ILE A 105 1.19 14.06 31.96
C ILE A 105 1.26 15.15 30.88
N LYS A 106 0.13 15.61 30.37
CA LYS A 106 0.06 16.68 29.40
C LYS A 106 0.66 17.98 29.92
N ALA A 107 0.33 18.36 31.15
CA ALA A 107 0.87 19.58 31.79
C ALA A 107 2.38 19.48 32.05
N SER A 108 2.88 18.31 32.44
CA SER A 108 4.29 18.12 32.85
C SER A 108 5.22 17.74 31.69
N CYS A 109 4.73 16.98 30.69
CA CYS A 109 5.54 16.34 29.66
C CYS A 109 5.15 16.80 28.23
N GLY A 110 4.04 17.52 28.06
CA GLY A 110 3.57 17.98 26.73
C GLY A 110 4.63 18.77 25.96
N LYS A 111 4.73 18.54 24.68
CA LYS A 111 5.72 19.09 23.73
C LYS A 111 7.18 18.72 24.01
N LYS A 112 7.48 17.99 25.07
CA LYS A 112 8.85 17.60 25.44
C LYS A 112 9.32 16.39 24.63
N THR A 113 10.60 16.39 24.25
CA THR A 113 11.37 15.22 23.85
C THR A 113 11.92 14.51 25.08
N PHE A 114 12.43 13.30 24.96
CA PHE A 114 13.03 12.58 26.08
C PHE A 114 14.12 13.42 26.79
N GLN A 115 15.00 14.08 26.03
CA GLN A 115 16.09 14.90 26.55
C GLN A 115 15.60 16.07 27.42
N SER A 116 14.45 16.63 27.07
CA SER A 116 13.85 17.79 27.76
C SER A 116 12.88 17.43 28.89
N LEU A 117 12.64 16.13 29.14
CA LEU A 117 11.87 15.68 30.31
C LEU A 117 12.63 15.94 31.61
N ASP A 118 11.89 16.15 32.69
CA ASP A 118 12.43 16.21 34.06
C ASP A 118 12.98 14.84 34.49
N GLU A 119 13.98 14.84 35.36
CA GLU A 119 14.66 13.62 35.81
C GLU A 119 13.72 12.53 36.33
N LEU A 120 12.65 12.93 37.02
CA LEU A 120 11.63 12.00 37.53
C LEU A 120 10.99 11.18 36.41
N TYR A 121 10.61 11.84 35.31
CA TYR A 121 9.96 11.16 34.17
C TYR A 121 10.95 10.33 33.34
N LYS A 122 12.20 10.80 33.20
CA LYS A 122 13.28 10.01 32.58
C LYS A 122 13.51 8.72 33.36
N LYS A 123 13.58 8.81 34.71
CA LYS A 123 13.75 7.65 35.58
C LYS A 123 12.61 6.66 35.44
N LYS A 124 11.36 7.13 35.42
CA LYS A 124 10.17 6.28 35.21
C LYS A 124 10.27 5.51 33.88
N ILE A 125 10.71 6.16 32.81
CA ILE A 125 10.88 5.49 31.52
C ILE A 125 11.98 4.44 31.58
N TRP A 126 13.16 4.78 32.13
CA TRP A 126 14.28 3.83 32.19
C TRP A 126 13.97 2.58 33.03
N GLU A 127 13.30 2.76 34.15
CA GLU A 127 12.98 1.70 35.12
C GLU A 127 11.69 0.93 34.77
N TYR A 128 10.93 1.38 33.74
CA TYR A 128 9.67 0.71 33.38
C TYR A 128 9.92 -0.75 32.95
N PRO A 129 9.23 -1.72 33.62
CA PRO A 129 9.42 -3.14 33.34
C PRO A 129 8.59 -3.57 32.11
N ILE A 130 9.23 -4.24 31.18
CA ILE A 130 8.58 -4.87 30.00
C ILE A 130 8.57 -6.39 30.22
N SER A 131 7.37 -6.98 30.17
CA SER A 131 7.21 -8.43 30.19
C SER A 131 7.64 -9.01 28.85
N ILE A 132 8.52 -10.01 28.87
CA ILE A 132 9.11 -10.63 27.70
C ILE A 132 8.83 -12.13 27.71
N VAL A 133 8.39 -12.64 26.57
CA VAL A 133 8.38 -14.08 26.27
C VAL A 133 9.54 -14.37 25.34
N THR A 134 10.55 -15.08 25.84
CA THR A 134 11.70 -15.51 25.02
C THR A 134 11.44 -16.92 24.49
N ILE A 135 11.43 -17.07 23.17
CA ILE A 135 11.28 -18.35 22.45
C ILE A 135 12.66 -18.98 22.29
N ASP A 136 12.73 -20.27 22.48
CA ASP A 136 13.97 -21.06 22.49
C ASP A 136 14.60 -21.12 21.07
N SER A 137 15.92 -21.19 21.01
CA SER A 137 16.72 -21.34 19.77
C SER A 137 16.47 -22.66 19.04
N GLU A 138 15.88 -23.66 19.70
CA GLU A 138 15.47 -24.92 19.05
C GLU A 138 14.30 -24.70 18.06
N CYS A 139 13.57 -23.57 18.14
CA CYS A 139 12.50 -23.24 17.19
C CYS A 139 13.07 -22.72 15.88
N THR A 140 12.59 -23.29 14.79
CA THR A 140 12.97 -22.87 13.43
C THR A 140 12.28 -21.55 13.04
N LYS A 141 12.77 -20.89 11.99
CA LYS A 141 12.14 -19.70 11.43
C LYS A 141 10.69 -19.94 10.99
N SER A 142 10.37 -21.16 10.52
CA SER A 142 9.02 -21.60 10.18
C SER A 142 8.13 -21.70 11.41
N ASP A 143 8.64 -22.25 12.52
CA ASP A 143 7.89 -22.33 13.78
C ASP A 143 7.57 -20.93 14.32
N ILE A 144 8.51 -20.00 14.21
CA ILE A 144 8.31 -18.60 14.61
C ILE A 144 7.20 -17.93 13.77
N LYS A 145 7.20 -18.12 12.45
CA LYS A 145 6.14 -17.59 11.59
C LYS A 145 4.77 -18.15 11.97
N GLU A 146 4.68 -19.45 12.22
CA GLU A 146 3.43 -20.09 12.66
C GLU A 146 2.97 -19.57 14.03
N MET A 147 3.88 -19.43 15.00
CA MET A 147 3.57 -18.85 16.31
C MET A 147 3.08 -17.41 16.18
N PHE A 148 3.76 -16.59 15.37
CA PHE A 148 3.35 -15.21 15.11
C PHE A 148 1.96 -15.13 14.46
N TYR A 149 1.69 -16.01 13.50
CA TYR A 149 0.36 -16.14 12.89
C TYR A 149 -0.70 -16.44 13.96
N ARG A 150 -0.46 -17.41 14.86
CA ARG A 150 -1.40 -17.80 15.93
C ARG A 150 -1.59 -16.71 16.97
N LEU A 151 -0.55 -16.01 17.38
CA LEU A 151 -0.63 -14.86 18.30
C LEU A 151 -1.53 -13.77 17.73
N ASN A 152 -1.43 -13.50 16.43
CA ASN A 152 -2.24 -12.49 15.76
C ASN A 152 -3.68 -12.92 15.44
N LEU A 153 -4.01 -14.23 15.55
CA LEU A 153 -5.41 -14.69 15.44
C LEU A 153 -6.29 -14.21 16.60
N THR A 154 -5.71 -13.99 17.78
CA THR A 154 -6.42 -13.61 19.01
C THR A 154 -6.42 -12.11 19.28
N ASN A 155 -5.47 -11.36 18.72
CA ASN A 155 -5.32 -9.92 18.90
C ASN A 155 -5.45 -9.17 17.59
N TYR A 156 -6.40 -8.25 17.49
CA TYR A 156 -6.66 -7.26 16.43
C TYR A 156 -6.24 -7.68 15.02
N SER A 157 -7.23 -7.94 14.23
CA SER A 157 -7.18 -8.50 12.89
C SER A 157 -6.02 -7.98 12.01
N LEU A 158 -5.02 -8.83 11.80
CA LEU A 158 -4.27 -8.79 10.56
C LEU A 158 -5.27 -8.67 9.41
N ASN A 159 -5.05 -7.76 8.49
CA ASN A 159 -5.80 -7.81 7.26
C ASN A 159 -5.44 -9.11 6.50
N ARG A 160 -6.21 -9.40 5.46
CA ARG A 160 -6.07 -10.67 4.71
C ARG A 160 -4.67 -10.85 4.11
N GLN A 161 -4.04 -9.78 3.65
CA GLN A 161 -2.71 -9.81 3.07
C GLN A 161 -1.61 -9.98 4.13
N GLU A 162 -1.73 -9.30 5.26
CA GLU A 162 -0.82 -9.49 6.40
C GLU A 162 -0.84 -10.95 6.92
N LYS A 163 -2.02 -11.61 6.89
CA LYS A 163 -2.14 -13.04 7.22
C LYS A 163 -1.44 -13.94 6.21
N ARG A 164 -1.51 -13.63 4.91
CA ARG A 164 -0.81 -14.38 3.86
C ARG A 164 0.69 -14.25 4.01
N ASN A 165 1.19 -13.04 4.21
CA ASN A 165 2.63 -12.76 4.34
C ASN A 165 3.27 -13.38 5.59
N SER A 166 2.47 -13.81 6.56
CA SER A 166 2.98 -14.60 7.69
C SER A 166 3.22 -16.07 7.36
N LYS A 167 2.81 -16.53 6.16
CA LYS A 167 3.10 -17.85 5.64
C LYS A 167 4.37 -17.83 4.79
N ASP A 168 5.17 -18.90 4.86
CA ASP A 168 6.26 -19.10 3.91
C ASP A 168 5.67 -19.38 2.52
N SER A 169 6.06 -18.58 1.52
CA SER A 169 5.65 -18.78 0.13
C SER A 169 6.59 -18.05 -0.82
N VAL A 170 7.17 -18.78 -1.77
CA VAL A 170 8.02 -18.21 -2.83
C VAL A 170 7.24 -17.16 -3.63
N PHE A 171 5.97 -17.42 -3.95
CA PHE A 171 5.10 -16.44 -4.58
C PHE A 171 4.93 -15.17 -3.73
N GLY A 172 4.73 -15.32 -2.42
CA GLY A 172 4.60 -14.19 -1.50
C GLY A 172 5.86 -13.32 -1.47
N ASP A 173 7.04 -13.94 -1.37
CA ASP A 173 8.33 -13.26 -1.36
C ASP A 173 8.57 -12.47 -2.67
N LYS A 174 8.18 -13.04 -3.82
CA LYS A 174 8.26 -12.36 -5.12
C LYS A 174 7.32 -11.16 -5.22
N CYS A 175 6.09 -11.29 -4.71
CA CYS A 175 5.14 -10.18 -4.67
C CYS A 175 5.64 -9.05 -3.75
N GLU A 176 6.26 -9.39 -2.62
CA GLU A 176 6.87 -8.41 -1.72
C GLU A 176 8.05 -7.71 -2.39
N ALA A 177 8.96 -8.45 -3.03
CA ALA A 177 10.06 -7.87 -3.79
C ALA A 177 9.56 -6.92 -4.88
N LEU A 178 8.56 -7.33 -5.69
CA LEU A 178 7.97 -6.49 -6.74
C LEU A 178 7.38 -5.19 -6.16
N SER A 179 6.78 -5.24 -4.95
CA SER A 179 6.18 -4.07 -4.31
C SER A 179 7.19 -2.99 -3.93
N THR A 180 8.49 -3.30 -3.89
CA THR A 180 9.56 -2.35 -3.53
C THR A 180 10.12 -1.56 -4.70
N TYR A 181 9.71 -1.86 -5.95
CA TYR A 181 10.26 -1.23 -7.16
C TYR A 181 9.91 0.26 -7.20
N ASP A 182 10.84 1.08 -7.68
CA ASP A 182 10.68 2.52 -7.80
C ASP A 182 9.54 2.95 -8.75
N PHE A 183 9.16 2.08 -9.67
CA PHE A 183 7.98 2.25 -10.53
C PHE A 183 6.74 2.69 -9.75
N TRP A 184 6.47 2.07 -8.61
CA TRP A 184 5.29 2.38 -7.79
C TRP A 184 5.37 3.77 -7.16
N LYS A 185 6.58 4.25 -6.85
CA LYS A 185 6.80 5.62 -6.34
C LYS A 185 6.62 6.64 -7.46
N LYS A 186 7.20 6.38 -8.65
CA LYS A 186 7.07 7.25 -9.84
C LYS A 186 5.61 7.42 -10.24
N THR A 187 4.84 6.34 -10.24
CA THR A 187 3.42 6.34 -10.60
C THR A 187 2.49 6.85 -9.49
N LYS A 188 3.00 7.06 -8.27
CA LYS A 188 2.23 7.48 -7.07
C LYS A 188 1.04 6.57 -6.79
N LEU A 189 1.16 5.26 -7.11
CA LEU A 189 0.05 4.30 -7.01
C LEU A 189 -0.31 3.98 -5.58
N PHE A 190 0.68 3.91 -4.69
CA PHE A 190 0.50 3.53 -3.30
C PHE A 190 0.76 4.69 -2.34
N SER A 191 -0.16 4.87 -1.41
CA SER A 191 0.03 5.75 -0.26
C SER A 191 0.87 5.07 0.84
N SER A 192 1.39 5.84 1.78
CA SER A 192 2.02 5.28 2.99
C SER A 192 1.07 4.39 3.79
N ALA A 193 -0.23 4.65 3.76
CA ALA A 193 -1.24 3.83 4.41
C ALA A 193 -1.42 2.47 3.69
N ASP A 194 -1.34 2.45 2.34
CA ASP A 194 -1.37 1.20 1.58
C ASP A 194 -0.17 0.32 1.92
N ALA A 195 1.05 0.89 1.90
CA ALA A 195 2.27 0.17 2.23
C ALA A 195 2.26 -0.38 3.66
N LYS A 196 1.76 0.40 4.62
CA LYS A 196 1.62 -0.02 6.02
C LYS A 196 0.71 -1.25 6.19
N ARG A 197 -0.27 -1.41 5.34
CA ARG A 197 -1.26 -2.50 5.34
C ARG A 197 -1.01 -3.55 4.27
N MET A 198 0.19 -3.55 3.66
CA MET A 198 0.58 -4.49 2.61
C MET A 198 -0.39 -4.55 1.41
N LYS A 199 -1.12 -3.43 1.15
CA LYS A 199 -2.00 -3.30 0.01
C LYS A 199 -1.25 -3.19 -1.31
N ASP A 200 0.00 -2.74 -1.28
CA ASP A 200 0.95 -2.77 -2.37
C ASP A 200 1.34 -4.21 -2.71
N VAL A 201 1.64 -5.06 -1.72
CA VAL A 201 1.91 -6.50 -1.94
C VAL A 201 0.67 -7.21 -2.49
N GLU A 202 -0.52 -6.97 -1.91
CA GLU A 202 -1.79 -7.52 -2.41
C GLU A 202 -2.03 -7.15 -3.89
N TYR A 203 -1.69 -5.92 -4.27
CA TYR A 203 -1.80 -5.47 -5.66
C TYR A 203 -0.77 -6.16 -6.57
N CYS A 204 0.47 -6.35 -6.11
CA CYS A 204 1.49 -7.10 -6.84
C CYS A 204 1.07 -8.57 -7.07
N CYS A 205 0.43 -9.21 -6.07
CA CYS A 205 -0.19 -10.54 -6.28
C CYS A 205 -1.20 -10.50 -7.43
N ALA A 206 -2.05 -9.47 -7.49
CA ALA A 206 -3.03 -9.33 -8.56
C ALA A 206 -2.37 -9.16 -9.94
N ILE A 207 -1.23 -8.46 -10.02
CA ILE A 207 -0.48 -8.28 -11.28
C ILE A 207 0.20 -9.59 -11.71
N TYR A 208 0.81 -10.35 -10.80
CA TYR A 208 1.36 -11.67 -11.14
C TYR A 208 0.27 -12.63 -11.66
N ILE A 209 -0.88 -12.68 -10.98
CA ILE A 209 -2.02 -13.51 -11.42
C ILE A 209 -2.51 -13.05 -12.81
N LEU A 210 -2.59 -11.74 -13.03
CA LEU A 210 -2.94 -11.17 -14.35
C LEU A 210 -1.94 -11.58 -15.43
N ALA A 211 -0.65 -11.52 -15.15
CA ALA A 211 0.40 -11.87 -16.10
C ALA A 211 0.37 -13.37 -16.48
N ASN A 212 -0.02 -14.23 -15.52
CA ASN A 212 -0.08 -15.68 -15.69
C ASN A 212 -1.39 -16.16 -16.33
N GLU A 213 -2.55 -15.69 -15.84
CA GLU A 213 -3.86 -16.24 -16.22
C GLU A 213 -4.77 -15.24 -16.94
N GLY A 214 -4.37 -13.96 -17.02
CA GLY A 214 -5.26 -12.90 -17.55
C GLY A 214 -6.25 -12.39 -16.50
N ILE A 215 -7.36 -11.81 -16.98
CA ILE A 215 -8.39 -11.25 -16.12
C ILE A 215 -9.20 -12.38 -15.48
N VAL A 216 -9.04 -12.56 -14.17
CA VAL A 216 -9.76 -13.56 -13.37
C VAL A 216 -10.49 -12.92 -12.20
N ASP A 217 -11.43 -13.64 -11.60
CA ASP A 217 -12.14 -13.16 -10.41
C ASP A 217 -11.20 -13.13 -9.19
N GLN A 218 -11.02 -11.92 -8.67
CA GLN A 218 -10.24 -11.64 -7.47
C GLN A 218 -11.07 -10.84 -6.45
N THR A 219 -12.40 -10.88 -6.56
CA THR A 219 -13.31 -10.21 -5.62
C THR A 219 -13.31 -10.86 -4.24
N ASN A 220 -12.94 -12.13 -4.17
CA ASN A 220 -12.69 -12.86 -2.93
C ASN A 220 -11.22 -13.31 -2.84
N ASP A 221 -10.81 -13.68 -1.64
CA ASP A 221 -9.41 -14.04 -1.37
C ASP A 221 -8.97 -15.40 -1.91
N LYS A 222 -9.92 -16.22 -2.39
CA LYS A 222 -9.67 -17.61 -2.76
C LYS A 222 -8.56 -17.74 -3.79
N LYS A 223 -8.57 -16.90 -4.84
CA LYS A 223 -7.57 -16.99 -5.91
C LYS A 223 -6.17 -16.66 -5.41
N ILE A 224 -6.00 -15.57 -4.64
CA ILE A 224 -4.70 -15.21 -4.08
C ILE A 224 -4.25 -16.26 -3.07
N ASN A 225 -5.14 -16.77 -2.21
CA ASN A 225 -4.81 -17.82 -1.24
C ASN A 225 -4.30 -19.08 -1.94
N ASN A 226 -4.97 -19.52 -3.02
CA ASN A 226 -4.53 -20.66 -3.80
C ASN A 226 -3.10 -20.45 -4.34
N TYR A 227 -2.76 -19.26 -4.86
CA TYR A 227 -1.40 -18.96 -5.32
C TYR A 227 -0.36 -19.04 -4.21
N TYR A 228 -0.68 -18.58 -2.99
CA TYR A 228 0.21 -18.75 -1.83
C TYR A 228 0.39 -20.20 -1.43
N ASP A 229 -0.64 -21.03 -1.54
CA ASP A 229 -0.61 -22.43 -1.17
C ASP A 229 0.02 -23.28 -2.28
N ASP A 230 -0.33 -23.06 -3.57
CA ASP A 230 0.14 -23.81 -4.73
C ASP A 230 1.63 -23.54 -5.04
N TYR A 231 2.08 -22.30 -4.82
CA TYR A 231 3.45 -21.83 -5.07
C TYR A 231 4.20 -21.52 -3.77
N LYS A 232 4.03 -22.41 -2.79
CA LYS A 232 4.68 -22.28 -1.49
C LYS A 232 6.19 -22.47 -1.61
N ASP A 233 6.60 -23.58 -2.23
CA ASP A 233 7.99 -24.04 -2.24
C ASP A 233 8.72 -23.73 -3.57
N ASP A 234 7.97 -23.53 -4.65
CA ASP A 234 8.49 -23.23 -5.98
C ASP A 234 7.48 -22.43 -6.80
N PHE A 235 7.99 -21.56 -7.70
CA PHE A 235 7.20 -20.77 -8.64
C PHE A 235 7.88 -20.82 -10.03
N ASP A 236 7.75 -21.95 -10.71
CA ASP A 236 8.42 -22.27 -11.99
C ASP A 236 8.33 -21.20 -13.09
N ALA A 237 7.27 -20.40 -13.08
CA ALA A 237 7.06 -19.32 -14.06
C ALA A 237 7.66 -17.97 -13.64
N ASP A 238 8.33 -17.91 -12.50
CA ASP A 238 8.74 -16.66 -11.82
C ASP A 238 9.53 -15.73 -12.72
N ASP A 239 10.67 -16.17 -13.25
CA ASP A 239 11.56 -15.30 -14.04
C ASP A 239 10.86 -14.77 -15.31
N LYS A 240 10.08 -15.62 -15.98
CA LYS A 240 9.36 -15.23 -17.19
C LYS A 240 8.25 -14.22 -16.89
N LEU A 241 7.50 -14.46 -15.84
CA LEU A 241 6.41 -13.54 -15.45
C LEU A 241 6.96 -12.23 -14.90
N THR A 242 8.00 -12.30 -14.08
CA THR A 242 8.68 -11.13 -13.55
C THR A 242 9.22 -10.24 -14.67
N ASN A 243 9.91 -10.82 -15.65
CA ASN A 243 10.41 -10.08 -16.81
C ASN A 243 9.26 -9.47 -17.63
N LYS A 244 8.18 -10.22 -17.90
CA LYS A 244 7.00 -9.68 -18.58
C LYS A 244 6.38 -8.48 -17.84
N ILE A 245 6.35 -8.54 -16.50
CA ILE A 245 5.85 -7.44 -15.66
C ILE A 245 6.79 -6.24 -15.73
N MET A 246 8.11 -6.46 -15.65
CA MET A 246 9.11 -5.38 -15.75
C MET A 246 9.09 -4.68 -17.11
N ASP A 247 8.98 -5.43 -18.18
CA ASP A 247 8.84 -4.87 -19.55
C ASP A 247 7.57 -4.01 -19.65
N ALA A 248 6.46 -4.48 -19.08
CA ALA A 248 5.23 -3.71 -19.05
C ALA A 248 5.34 -2.43 -18.18
N MET A 249 6.06 -2.50 -17.05
CA MET A 249 6.36 -1.32 -16.23
C MET A 249 7.15 -0.28 -17.02
N SER A 250 8.15 -0.70 -17.82
CA SER A 250 8.92 0.19 -18.67
C SER A 250 8.02 0.91 -19.67
N VAL A 251 7.16 0.18 -20.40
CA VAL A 251 6.19 0.77 -21.33
C VAL A 251 5.25 1.77 -20.63
N ILE A 252 4.81 1.45 -19.40
CA ILE A 252 3.92 2.34 -18.66
C ILE A 252 4.70 3.58 -18.13
N GLU A 253 5.98 3.45 -17.81
CA GLU A 253 6.81 4.61 -17.45
C GLU A 253 6.94 5.60 -18.61
N ASP A 254 7.04 5.13 -19.84
CA ASP A 254 7.16 5.98 -21.03
C ASP A 254 5.90 6.86 -21.27
N ILE A 255 4.76 6.49 -20.73
CA ILE A 255 3.52 7.28 -20.83
C ILE A 255 3.28 8.22 -19.66
N LEU A 256 4.23 8.37 -18.72
CA LEU A 256 4.08 9.25 -17.57
C LEU A 256 4.28 10.72 -17.94
N ASP A 257 3.24 11.51 -17.80
CA ASP A 257 3.29 12.97 -17.91
C ASP A 257 2.29 13.64 -16.92
N LYS A 258 2.17 14.96 -16.98
CA LYS A 258 1.26 15.74 -16.10
C LYS A 258 -0.22 15.42 -16.35
N ILE A 259 -0.58 14.95 -17.54
CA ILE A 259 -1.96 14.61 -17.91
C ILE A 259 -2.28 13.20 -17.48
N THR A 260 -1.41 12.26 -17.80
CA THR A 260 -1.64 10.82 -17.59
C THR A 260 -1.47 10.39 -16.13
N ILE A 261 -0.63 11.08 -15.33
CA ILE A 261 -0.34 10.70 -13.94
C ILE A 261 -1.59 10.61 -13.06
N SER A 262 -2.57 11.50 -13.25
CA SER A 262 -3.81 11.50 -12.47
C SER A 262 -4.71 10.29 -12.76
N PHE A 263 -4.55 9.69 -13.92
CA PHE A 263 -5.21 8.46 -14.35
C PHE A 263 -4.44 7.23 -13.86
N ILE A 264 -3.15 7.18 -14.14
CA ILE A 264 -2.24 6.06 -13.85
C ILE A 264 -2.12 5.79 -12.34
N SER A 265 -2.16 6.81 -11.50
CA SER A 265 -2.10 6.68 -10.04
C SER A 265 -3.34 6.00 -9.41
N LYS A 266 -4.34 5.64 -10.21
CA LYS A 266 -5.52 4.90 -9.73
C LYS A 266 -5.34 3.40 -9.97
N LYS A 267 -5.45 2.59 -8.92
CA LYS A 267 -5.24 1.12 -8.97
C LYS A 267 -6.01 0.42 -10.09
N ALA A 268 -7.29 0.81 -10.32
CA ALA A 268 -8.11 0.21 -11.36
C ALA A 268 -7.60 0.53 -12.78
N GLN A 269 -7.10 1.75 -12.98
CA GLN A 269 -6.58 2.19 -14.28
C GLN A 269 -5.21 1.56 -14.56
N MET A 270 -4.34 1.54 -13.56
CA MET A 270 -3.05 0.86 -13.64
C MET A 270 -3.24 -0.63 -13.97
N TYR A 271 -4.18 -1.33 -13.32
CA TYR A 271 -4.49 -2.73 -13.64
C TYR A 271 -4.95 -2.88 -15.09
N THR A 272 -5.79 -1.97 -15.58
CA THR A 272 -6.26 -1.98 -16.97
C THR A 272 -5.11 -1.74 -17.94
N LEU A 273 -4.16 -0.85 -17.64
CA LEU A 273 -2.97 -0.63 -18.46
C LEU A 273 -2.11 -1.90 -18.55
N PHE A 274 -1.86 -2.59 -17.44
CA PHE A 274 -1.17 -3.89 -17.48
C PHE A 274 -1.91 -4.90 -18.36
N CYS A 275 -3.25 -4.99 -18.30
CA CYS A 275 -4.03 -5.85 -19.18
C CYS A 275 -3.79 -5.52 -20.65
N VAL A 276 -3.81 -4.22 -21.01
CA VAL A 276 -3.60 -3.75 -22.38
C VAL A 276 -2.18 -4.06 -22.86
N VAL A 277 -1.17 -3.71 -22.07
CA VAL A 277 0.24 -3.92 -22.45
C VAL A 277 0.55 -5.40 -22.59
N PHE A 278 0.12 -6.26 -21.65
CA PHE A 278 0.29 -7.72 -21.78
C PHE A 278 -0.37 -8.26 -23.05
N LYS A 279 -1.57 -7.80 -23.37
CA LYS A 279 -2.25 -8.22 -24.61
C LYS A 279 -1.53 -7.74 -25.85
N MET A 280 -0.97 -6.54 -25.85
CA MET A 280 -0.15 -6.02 -26.95
C MET A 280 1.12 -6.84 -27.13
N PHE A 281 1.81 -7.24 -26.05
CA PHE A 281 2.95 -8.18 -26.12
C PHE A 281 2.53 -9.52 -26.74
N ASP A 282 1.46 -10.13 -26.24
CA ASP A 282 0.97 -11.42 -26.74
C ASP A 282 0.59 -11.37 -28.22
N LYS A 283 0.10 -10.23 -28.71
CA LYS A 283 -0.27 -9.97 -30.11
C LYS A 283 0.83 -9.32 -30.95
N LYS A 284 2.02 -9.10 -30.37
CA LYS A 284 3.17 -8.45 -31.03
C LYS A 284 2.80 -7.12 -31.69
N LYS A 285 1.97 -6.32 -31.01
CA LYS A 285 1.59 -4.97 -31.48
C LYS A 285 2.70 -3.97 -31.17
N SER A 286 2.84 -2.95 -32.07
CA SER A 286 3.74 -1.81 -31.83
C SER A 286 3.24 -0.92 -30.70
N PHE A 287 4.19 -0.21 -30.05
CA PHE A 287 3.95 0.83 -29.04
C PHE A 287 4.29 2.24 -29.54
N ASP A 288 4.59 2.42 -30.84
CA ASP A 288 5.07 3.69 -31.40
C ASP A 288 4.13 4.87 -31.08
N ASP A 289 2.81 4.69 -31.22
CA ASP A 289 1.80 5.70 -30.93
C ASP A 289 1.13 5.54 -29.56
N PHE A 290 1.59 4.61 -28.72
CA PHE A 290 0.89 4.24 -27.50
C PHE A 290 0.74 5.42 -26.53
N PHE A 291 1.79 6.22 -26.35
CA PHE A 291 1.76 7.39 -25.50
C PHE A 291 0.70 8.40 -25.95
N GLU A 292 0.70 8.78 -27.23
CA GLU A 292 -0.26 9.77 -27.76
C GLU A 292 -1.70 9.25 -27.67
N LYS A 293 -1.93 7.98 -27.97
CA LYS A 293 -3.24 7.33 -27.88
C LYS A 293 -3.79 7.36 -26.45
N ILE A 294 -2.97 6.96 -25.46
CA ILE A 294 -3.34 7.01 -24.06
C ILE A 294 -3.62 8.45 -23.61
N LYS A 295 -2.81 9.41 -24.01
CA LYS A 295 -2.96 10.82 -23.64
C LYS A 295 -4.27 11.41 -24.16
N ILE A 296 -4.62 11.14 -25.43
CA ILE A 296 -5.89 11.57 -26.02
C ILE A 296 -7.06 10.95 -25.27
N PHE A 297 -7.03 9.63 -25.03
CA PHE A 297 -8.06 8.94 -24.26
C PHE A 297 -8.21 9.50 -22.83
N VAL A 298 -7.11 9.66 -22.10
CA VAL A 298 -7.12 10.16 -20.72
C VAL A 298 -7.68 11.60 -20.66
N THR A 299 -7.37 12.41 -21.68
CA THR A 299 -7.90 13.77 -21.77
C THR A 299 -9.42 13.75 -21.91
N ALA A 300 -9.96 12.98 -22.86
CA ALA A 300 -11.41 12.80 -23.02
C ALA A 300 -12.08 12.24 -21.75
N TYR A 301 -11.50 11.17 -21.18
CA TYR A 301 -11.99 10.54 -19.95
C TYR A 301 -12.02 11.52 -18.76
N SER A 302 -11.03 12.39 -18.62
CA SER A 302 -10.94 13.36 -17.51
C SER A 302 -12.02 14.45 -17.58
N LYS A 303 -12.44 14.81 -18.79
CA LYS A 303 -13.45 15.85 -19.06
C LYS A 303 -14.88 15.32 -18.99
N PHE A 304 -15.09 14.03 -19.18
CA PHE A 304 -16.41 13.42 -19.16
C PHE A 304 -17.10 13.61 -17.81
N ARG A 305 -18.39 14.01 -17.87
CA ARG A 305 -19.31 14.09 -16.73
C ARG A 305 -20.58 13.32 -17.06
N ASN A 306 -21.17 12.64 -16.09
CA ASN A 306 -22.38 11.81 -16.28
C ASN A 306 -23.62 12.64 -16.70
N GLU A 307 -23.65 13.93 -16.34
CA GLU A 307 -24.73 14.84 -16.69
C GLU A 307 -24.66 15.40 -18.12
N PHE A 308 -23.61 15.09 -18.89
CA PHE A 308 -23.54 15.49 -20.28
C PHE A 308 -24.50 14.64 -21.12
N ALA A 309 -25.38 15.31 -21.85
CA ALA A 309 -26.32 14.72 -22.80
C ALA A 309 -25.88 15.15 -24.21
N LEU A 310 -24.77 14.53 -24.69
CA LEU A 310 -24.29 14.74 -26.04
C LEU A 310 -24.94 13.69 -26.95
N ASP A 311 -25.43 14.14 -28.08
CA ASP A 311 -25.99 13.31 -29.13
C ASP A 311 -25.29 13.60 -30.46
N TYR A 312 -24.93 12.57 -31.18
CA TYR A 312 -24.17 12.67 -32.40
C TYR A 312 -24.83 11.82 -33.51
N GLU A 313 -25.08 12.45 -34.65
CA GLU A 313 -25.55 11.74 -35.87
C GLU A 313 -24.47 10.87 -36.49
N ASP A 314 -23.19 11.23 -36.24
CA ASP A 314 -22.03 10.48 -36.76
C ASP A 314 -21.82 9.20 -35.92
N ASP A 315 -21.77 8.06 -36.60
CA ASP A 315 -21.66 6.74 -35.94
C ASP A 315 -20.37 6.59 -35.15
N VAL A 316 -19.24 7.14 -35.59
CA VAL A 316 -17.95 7.06 -34.92
C VAL A 316 -17.97 7.90 -33.64
N MET A 317 -18.48 9.12 -33.72
CA MET A 317 -18.63 10.01 -32.56
C MET A 317 -19.57 9.41 -31.52
N SER A 318 -20.71 8.85 -31.96
CA SER A 318 -21.69 8.18 -31.08
C SER A 318 -21.06 6.98 -30.38
N ALA A 319 -20.32 6.14 -31.10
CA ALA A 319 -19.63 4.97 -30.54
C ALA A 319 -18.53 5.38 -29.52
N VAL A 320 -17.72 6.38 -29.84
CA VAL A 320 -16.67 6.89 -28.96
C VAL A 320 -17.25 7.48 -27.67
N TYR A 321 -18.33 8.25 -27.79
CA TYR A 321 -19.02 8.79 -26.61
C TYR A 321 -19.57 7.68 -25.72
N ALA A 322 -20.22 6.67 -26.31
CA ALA A 322 -20.73 5.52 -25.60
C ALA A 322 -19.63 4.72 -24.89
N ASP A 323 -18.47 4.53 -25.56
CA ASP A 323 -17.32 3.85 -24.97
C ASP A 323 -16.73 4.62 -23.78
N ILE A 324 -16.55 5.94 -23.86
CA ILE A 324 -16.09 6.77 -22.73
C ILE A 324 -17.07 6.68 -21.56
N LYS A 325 -18.38 6.78 -21.84
CA LYS A 325 -19.43 6.65 -20.81
C LYS A 325 -19.39 5.28 -20.14
N LYS A 326 -19.33 4.21 -20.92
CA LYS A 326 -19.25 2.82 -20.44
C LYS A 326 -17.98 2.55 -19.63
N TYR A 327 -16.84 3.07 -20.08
CA TYR A 327 -15.56 2.99 -19.36
C TYR A 327 -15.63 3.72 -18.01
N LYS A 328 -16.23 4.93 -17.99
CA LYS A 328 -16.39 5.73 -16.78
C LYS A 328 -17.24 5.00 -15.75
N LEU A 329 -18.38 4.43 -16.17
CA LEU A 329 -19.25 3.64 -15.31
C LEU A 329 -18.52 2.41 -14.74
N ALA A 330 -17.82 1.65 -15.58
CA ALA A 330 -17.02 0.50 -15.15
C ALA A 330 -15.84 0.88 -14.23
N SER A 331 -15.49 2.18 -14.16
CA SER A 331 -14.43 2.72 -13.28
C SER A 331 -14.96 3.32 -11.97
N SER A 332 -16.28 3.43 -11.77
CA SER A 332 -16.87 4.02 -10.57
C SER A 332 -17.49 3.00 -9.63
N GLU A 333 -18.14 1.96 -10.14
CA GLU A 333 -18.85 0.96 -9.34
C GLU A 333 -18.33 -0.46 -9.61
N GLY A 334 -18.20 -1.26 -8.55
CA GLY A 334 -17.78 -2.66 -8.67
C GLY A 334 -16.47 -2.83 -9.46
N ILE A 335 -15.52 -1.92 -9.29
CA ILE A 335 -14.30 -1.76 -10.09
C ILE A 335 -13.45 -3.04 -10.19
N ASN A 336 -13.56 -3.93 -9.20
CA ASN A 336 -12.82 -5.19 -9.14
C ASN A 336 -13.59 -6.38 -9.72
N LYS A 337 -14.86 -6.22 -10.09
CA LYS A 337 -15.63 -7.29 -10.77
C LYS A 337 -15.01 -7.59 -12.13
N VAL A 338 -14.96 -8.87 -12.51
CA VAL A 338 -14.44 -9.34 -13.79
C VAL A 338 -15.08 -8.59 -14.96
N ALA A 339 -16.40 -8.47 -14.96
CA ALA A 339 -17.11 -7.76 -16.03
C ALA A 339 -16.62 -6.32 -16.24
N ASN A 340 -16.45 -5.56 -15.14
CA ASN A 340 -15.97 -4.17 -15.23
C ASN A 340 -14.49 -4.07 -15.62
N ARG A 341 -13.64 -5.00 -15.16
CA ARG A 341 -12.25 -5.12 -15.59
C ARG A 341 -12.19 -5.41 -17.09
N THR A 342 -13.01 -6.34 -17.59
CA THR A 342 -13.08 -6.70 -19.01
C THR A 342 -13.56 -5.54 -19.87
N ILE A 343 -14.62 -4.84 -19.46
CA ILE A 343 -15.12 -3.65 -20.16
C ILE A 343 -14.01 -2.59 -20.31
N ARG A 344 -13.33 -2.25 -19.22
CA ARG A 344 -12.24 -1.26 -19.27
C ARG A 344 -11.10 -1.73 -20.18
N PHE A 345 -10.71 -3.00 -20.06
CA PHE A 345 -9.68 -3.57 -20.89
C PHE A 345 -10.04 -3.54 -22.37
N GLU A 346 -11.24 -4.03 -22.76
CA GLU A 346 -11.67 -4.10 -24.16
C GLU A 346 -11.70 -2.71 -24.81
N ILE A 347 -12.30 -1.72 -24.13
CA ILE A 347 -12.38 -0.36 -24.67
C ILE A 347 -10.98 0.23 -24.83
N LEU A 348 -10.13 0.16 -23.80
CA LEU A 348 -8.80 0.75 -23.88
C LEU A 348 -7.88 0.01 -24.87
N TYR A 349 -7.99 -1.32 -24.96
CA TYR A 349 -7.24 -2.10 -25.93
C TYR A 349 -7.62 -1.77 -27.37
N LYS A 350 -8.91 -1.64 -27.67
CA LYS A 350 -9.38 -1.20 -28.99
C LYS A 350 -8.80 0.17 -29.36
N ILE A 351 -8.88 1.13 -28.44
CA ILE A 351 -8.33 2.47 -28.67
C ILE A 351 -6.83 2.41 -28.92
N CYS A 352 -6.05 1.65 -28.15
CA CYS A 352 -4.59 1.62 -28.27
C CYS A 352 -4.07 0.78 -29.44
N ALA A 353 -4.78 -0.28 -29.84
CA ALA A 353 -4.22 -1.33 -30.70
C ALA A 353 -5.03 -1.65 -31.97
N GLU A 354 -6.30 -1.22 -32.05
CA GLU A 354 -7.20 -1.64 -33.14
C GLU A 354 -7.80 -0.47 -33.94
N TYR A 355 -8.08 0.67 -33.28
CA TYR A 355 -8.72 1.80 -33.92
C TYR A 355 -7.76 2.64 -34.78
N GLY A 356 -8.27 3.16 -35.91
CA GLY A 356 -7.58 4.08 -36.80
C GLY A 356 -7.70 5.55 -36.36
N ASP A 357 -7.14 6.45 -37.21
CA ASP A 357 -7.06 7.89 -36.93
C ASP A 357 -8.43 8.56 -36.73
N GLU A 358 -9.47 8.05 -37.38
CA GLU A 358 -10.85 8.56 -37.26
C GLU A 358 -11.36 8.57 -35.81
N VAL A 359 -11.02 7.53 -35.04
CA VAL A 359 -11.42 7.46 -33.61
C VAL A 359 -10.66 8.46 -32.76
N PHE A 360 -9.41 8.76 -33.10
CA PHE A 360 -8.62 9.77 -32.39
C PHE A 360 -9.10 11.18 -32.67
N GLU A 361 -9.49 11.47 -33.91
CA GLU A 361 -10.12 12.75 -34.27
C GLU A 361 -11.49 12.88 -33.56
N ALA A 362 -12.26 11.81 -33.50
CA ALA A 362 -13.52 11.78 -32.74
C ALA A 362 -13.29 12.02 -31.23
N LEU A 363 -12.28 11.42 -30.62
CA LEU A 363 -11.92 11.66 -29.20
C LEU A 363 -11.48 13.10 -28.93
N LYS A 364 -10.73 13.73 -29.86
CA LYS A 364 -10.33 15.14 -29.76
C LYS A 364 -11.55 16.03 -29.84
N LYS A 365 -12.41 15.83 -30.84
CA LYS A 365 -13.66 16.60 -31.01
C LYS A 365 -14.59 16.44 -29.81
N LEU A 366 -14.77 15.21 -29.30
CA LEU A 366 -15.53 14.96 -28.10
C LEU A 366 -14.98 15.73 -26.88
N THR A 367 -13.65 15.79 -26.76
CA THR A 367 -12.98 16.55 -25.69
C THR A 367 -13.26 18.05 -25.81
N GLU A 368 -13.25 18.61 -27.02
CA GLU A 368 -13.57 20.02 -27.28
C GLU A 368 -15.02 20.34 -26.92
N ASP A 369 -15.96 19.48 -27.31
CA ASP A 369 -17.38 19.67 -27.02
C ASP A 369 -17.66 19.60 -25.51
N MET A 370 -17.04 18.64 -24.80
CA MET A 370 -17.11 18.57 -23.33
C MET A 370 -16.47 19.79 -22.64
N ASN A 371 -15.38 20.34 -23.18
CA ASN A 371 -14.77 21.58 -22.66
C ASN A 371 -15.73 22.79 -22.84
N LYS A 372 -16.41 22.92 -23.97
CA LYS A 372 -17.41 23.98 -24.17
C LYS A 372 -18.53 23.91 -23.11
N LEU A 373 -19.02 22.69 -22.81
CA LEU A 373 -20.03 22.50 -21.78
C LEU A 373 -19.52 22.83 -20.37
N LEU A 374 -18.26 22.48 -20.06
CA LEU A 374 -17.66 22.79 -18.77
C LEU A 374 -17.47 24.30 -18.57
N ASN A 375 -17.02 25.01 -19.63
CA ASN A 375 -16.83 26.47 -19.59
C ASN A 375 -18.18 27.19 -19.44
N ALA A 376 -19.21 26.79 -20.19
CA ALA A 376 -20.54 27.40 -20.08
C ALA A 376 -21.12 27.26 -18.65
N LYS A 377 -20.95 26.10 -18.02
CA LYS A 377 -21.38 25.91 -16.62
C LYS A 377 -20.58 26.74 -15.62
N GLN A 378 -19.31 27.00 -15.88
CA GLN A 378 -18.49 27.85 -15.03
C GLN A 378 -18.94 29.32 -15.16
N ASP A 379 -19.16 29.78 -16.39
CA ASP A 379 -19.63 31.13 -16.67
C ASP A 379 -21.01 31.39 -16.01
N GLU A 380 -21.95 30.43 -16.09
CA GLU A 380 -23.25 30.51 -15.38
C GLU A 380 -23.07 30.61 -13.86
N LYS A 381 -22.15 29.86 -13.29
CA LYS A 381 -21.87 29.88 -11.84
C LYS A 381 -21.28 31.23 -11.40
N ASP A 382 -20.29 31.70 -12.17
CA ASP A 382 -19.62 32.98 -11.89
C ASP A 382 -20.61 34.15 -12.01
N GLN A 383 -21.59 34.08 -12.94
CA GLN A 383 -22.67 35.06 -13.09
C GLN A 383 -23.62 35.05 -11.87
N LEU A 384 -24.05 33.88 -11.39
CA LEU A 384 -24.90 33.74 -10.20
C LEU A 384 -24.19 34.30 -8.94
N GLU A 385 -22.92 34.02 -8.76
CA GLU A 385 -22.14 34.54 -7.63
C GLU A 385 -22.00 36.08 -7.71
N LEU A 386 -21.97 36.69 -8.91
CA LEU A 386 -21.97 38.12 -9.12
C LEU A 386 -23.34 38.76 -8.82
N ASP A 387 -24.42 38.10 -9.27
CA ASP A 387 -25.79 38.58 -9.04
C ASP A 387 -26.14 38.55 -7.54
N ASP A 388 -25.73 37.50 -6.80
CA ASP A 388 -25.92 37.38 -5.34
C ASP A 388 -25.15 38.50 -4.57
N LEU A 389 -23.99 38.96 -5.08
CA LEU A 389 -23.23 40.05 -4.47
C LEU A 389 -23.87 41.45 -4.73
N VAL A 390 -24.63 41.56 -5.80
CA VAL A 390 -25.34 42.86 -6.15
C VAL A 390 -26.65 42.99 -5.35
N ASP A 391 -27.30 41.88 -4.97
CA ASP A 391 -28.52 41.88 -4.18
C ASP A 391 -28.28 42.09 -2.66
N GLU A 392 -27.04 42.05 -2.18
CA GLU A 392 -26.64 42.35 -0.78
C GLU A 392 -26.20 43.83 -0.54
N GLU A 393 -26.13 44.67 -1.56
CA GLU A 393 -25.92 46.13 -1.45
C GLU A 393 -27.24 46.94 -1.52
#